data_b352eb6e3bba5d7e9ef85d5d062b07ff
#
_entry.id   b352eb6e3bba5d7e9ef85d5d062b07ff
#
_cell.length_a   1.000
_cell.length_b   1.000
_cell.length_c   1.000
_cell.angle_alpha   90.00
_cell.angle_beta   90.00
_cell.angle_gamma   90.00
#
_symmetry.space_group_name_H-M   'P 1'
#
loop_
_entity.id
_entity.type
_entity.pdbx_description
1 polymer ?
#
loop_
_entity_poly.entity_id
_entity_poly.type
_entity_poly.pdbx_seq_one_letter_code
_entity_poly.pdbx_strand_id
1 'polypeptide(L)'
;INNLELFDLSTFAISDINLKLFTKGLFRLDTNDSQRFSKIIFNDTSFTSNAGFKVESIKSELYSNIDQSLVGLFTSSIPDQKIKGSLSYTTDQKLLIRSNLLIDMNNILEPNTYINLTGNESFSSLIQIVNKKISMTLSSELKRTNISSSLPMLNKPSMTPLKTSIFINDLTEPSYDIKNKIFSANIDKNNFGYFSYGNYFDTEILNKNHDDGFYVYLSFDKISLDDLDYSSAGKGNSNIKIVKINSKELNILNNKFANQQIKIDLSKKTINAEITGKDLNGKIDIDPSGFTKIYIEDSRLNLLNLNFSGLQADDITSDTINIRFIGKDIRTEDDYFKNIDFYLLSNKTITTIDDINIKSNRLKVSPYKANKKAYISFNRDKDLYKVRGLYEINNGLGILKNISNYDFSFLNTELNVQWTSLSNLINLEGDIDFLVKDIYLDRDIPDSTFLKALKVLNLNAVIDAVNDQSNSEKNDVLKINRASGKIVLSESRGFIPESIILETNEASMKWSGDVLKNKQGEMNELRLNLGMRLKISENIPWYAAIIGGIPALAGGIVFENIFEDTLDDVSTINFKVEGTVDDPNLIRLD
;
A
#
# COMPACT_ATOMS: atom_id res chain seq x y z
N ILE A 1 57.25 6.00 -43.31
CA ILE A 1 56.13 5.06 -43.61
C ILE A 1 56.07 4.00 -42.53
N ASN A 2 57.19 3.60 -41.90
CA ASN A 2 57.17 2.59 -40.82
C ASN A 2 56.41 2.96 -39.54
N ASN A 3 55.95 4.20 -39.39
CA ASN A 3 55.15 4.65 -38.21
C ASN A 3 53.62 4.63 -38.48
N LEU A 4 53.18 4.15 -39.63
CA LEU A 4 51.76 3.90 -39.87
C LEU A 4 51.26 2.57 -39.32
N GLU A 5 52.20 1.68 -38.86
CA GLU A 5 51.85 0.52 -38.04
C GLU A 5 51.33 0.86 -36.62
N LEU A 6 51.32 2.16 -36.25
CA LEU A 6 50.85 2.68 -34.98
C LEU A 6 49.33 2.52 -34.77
N PHE A 7 48.59 2.32 -35.83
CA PHE A 7 47.17 2.08 -35.78
C PHE A 7 46.88 0.69 -36.33
N ASP A 8 46.51 -0.23 -35.47
CA ASP A 8 45.83 -1.43 -35.94
C ASP A 8 44.43 -1.02 -36.47
N LEU A 9 44.45 -0.64 -37.75
CA LEU A 9 43.24 -0.25 -38.46
C LEU A 9 42.36 -1.46 -38.81
N SER A 10 42.71 -2.65 -38.39
CA SER A 10 41.93 -3.87 -38.63
C SER A 10 40.52 -3.81 -38.02
N THR A 11 40.32 -2.95 -37.00
CA THR A 11 39.00 -2.67 -36.42
C THR A 11 38.17 -1.65 -37.19
N PHE A 12 38.77 -1.00 -38.23
CA PHE A 12 38.11 0.02 -39.03
C PHE A 12 38.20 -0.33 -40.50
N ALA A 13 37.06 -0.39 -41.19
CA ALA A 13 37.05 -0.41 -42.62
C ALA A 13 37.32 1.03 -43.10
N ILE A 14 38.52 1.29 -43.64
CA ILE A 14 38.89 2.59 -44.14
C ILE A 14 38.53 2.65 -45.62
N SER A 15 37.67 3.59 -46.02
CA SER A 15 37.36 3.93 -47.39
C SER A 15 37.88 5.33 -47.70
N ASP A 16 38.38 5.54 -48.89
CA ASP A 16 38.75 6.87 -49.45
C ASP A 16 39.80 7.64 -48.65
N ILE A 17 41.02 7.06 -48.47
CA ILE A 17 42.14 7.75 -47.85
C ILE A 17 42.76 8.75 -48.82
N ASN A 18 42.62 10.04 -48.52
CA ASN A 18 43.35 11.12 -49.23
C ASN A 18 44.36 11.74 -48.24
N LEU A 19 45.60 11.24 -48.25
CA LEU A 19 46.64 11.61 -47.31
C LEU A 19 47.81 12.33 -48.05
N LYS A 20 48.22 13.48 -47.52
CA LYS A 20 49.47 14.15 -47.92
C LYS A 20 50.43 14.23 -46.76
N LEU A 21 51.65 13.73 -46.97
CA LEU A 21 52.70 13.76 -45.96
C LEU A 21 53.79 14.75 -46.37
N PHE A 22 54.10 15.71 -45.51
CA PHE A 22 55.22 16.63 -45.64
C PHE A 22 56.16 16.39 -44.48
N THR A 23 57.45 16.13 -44.78
CA THR A 23 58.50 15.96 -43.76
C THR A 23 59.62 16.97 -44.02
N LYS A 24 60.06 17.62 -42.95
CA LYS A 24 61.25 18.47 -42.94
C LYS A 24 62.16 18.08 -41.80
N GLY A 25 63.38 17.68 -42.09
CA GLY A 25 64.38 17.28 -41.08
C GLY A 25 65.46 18.36 -40.96
N LEU A 26 65.94 18.59 -39.72
CA LEU A 26 67.14 19.33 -39.40
C LEU A 26 68.18 18.32 -38.92
N PHE A 27 69.34 18.26 -39.61
CA PHE A 27 70.45 17.39 -39.24
C PHE A 27 71.52 18.27 -38.62
N ARG A 28 71.95 18.00 -37.41
CA ARG A 28 73.18 18.55 -36.80
C ARG A 28 74.34 17.63 -37.14
N LEU A 29 75.41 18.18 -37.65
CA LEU A 29 76.59 17.44 -38.08
C LEU A 29 77.50 17.02 -36.88
N ASP A 30 77.29 17.60 -35.72
CA ASP A 30 78.10 17.42 -34.51
C ASP A 30 77.45 16.51 -33.46
N THR A 31 76.19 16.13 -33.64
CA THR A 31 75.52 15.20 -32.76
C THR A 31 74.62 14.26 -33.61
N ASN A 32 74.49 13.03 -33.19
CA ASN A 32 73.57 12.04 -33.83
C ASN A 32 72.08 12.36 -33.61
N ASP A 33 71.77 13.57 -33.15
CA ASP A 33 70.40 14.02 -32.91
C ASP A 33 69.77 14.61 -34.20
N SER A 34 68.88 13.87 -34.79
CA SER A 34 68.03 14.34 -35.87
C SER A 34 66.65 14.75 -35.37
N GLN A 35 66.37 16.05 -35.42
CA GLN A 35 65.00 16.54 -35.12
C GLN A 35 64.16 16.47 -36.42
N ARG A 36 63.08 15.65 -36.38
CA ARG A 36 62.15 15.57 -37.51
C ARG A 36 60.86 16.28 -37.18
N PHE A 37 60.48 17.22 -38.06
CA PHE A 37 59.17 17.84 -38.05
C PHE A 37 58.36 17.26 -39.20
N SER A 38 57.18 16.76 -38.91
CA SER A 38 56.28 16.20 -39.92
C SER A 38 54.94 16.88 -39.85
N LYS A 39 54.36 17.13 -41.01
CA LYS A 39 52.98 17.57 -41.14
C LYS A 39 52.21 16.52 -41.93
N ILE A 40 51.11 16.02 -41.36
CA ILE A 40 50.20 15.05 -41.99
C ILE A 40 48.89 15.75 -42.28
N ILE A 41 48.43 15.68 -43.51
CA ILE A 41 47.17 16.30 -43.94
C ILE A 41 46.21 15.19 -44.39
N PHE A 42 45.10 15.09 -43.70
CA PHE A 42 43.97 14.27 -44.12
C PHE A 42 43.00 15.17 -44.85
N ASN A 43 42.61 14.76 -46.07
CA ASN A 43 41.63 15.46 -46.94
C ASN A 43 40.52 14.52 -47.27
N ASP A 44 39.31 14.75 -46.67
CA ASP A 44 38.08 14.03 -47.01
C ASP A 44 38.19 12.49 -46.80
N THR A 45 38.81 12.09 -45.72
CA THR A 45 38.95 10.68 -45.34
C THR A 45 37.70 10.22 -44.62
N SER A 46 37.25 8.98 -44.85
CA SER A 46 36.13 8.37 -44.17
C SER A 46 36.55 7.04 -43.53
N PHE A 47 35.94 6.69 -42.41
CA PHE A 47 36.10 5.36 -41.86
C PHE A 47 34.79 4.86 -41.23
N THR A 48 34.61 3.54 -41.21
CA THR A 48 33.51 2.87 -40.55
C THR A 48 34.08 1.88 -39.54
N SER A 49 33.58 1.90 -38.32
CA SER A 49 33.96 0.88 -37.32
C SER A 49 33.23 -0.42 -37.60
N ASN A 50 33.75 -1.53 -37.09
CA ASN A 50 33.09 -2.83 -37.16
C ASN A 50 31.73 -2.85 -36.41
N ALA A 51 31.52 -1.90 -35.48
CA ALA A 51 30.24 -1.66 -34.81
C ALA A 51 29.25 -0.81 -35.61
N GLY A 52 29.56 -0.48 -36.90
CA GLY A 52 28.69 0.30 -37.78
C GLY A 52 28.79 1.81 -37.58
N PHE A 53 29.64 2.30 -36.67
CA PHE A 53 29.83 3.75 -36.48
C PHE A 53 30.62 4.33 -37.66
N LYS A 54 30.04 5.30 -38.37
CA LYS A 54 30.59 5.92 -39.57
C LYS A 54 31.01 7.35 -39.28
N VAL A 55 32.27 7.69 -39.67
CA VAL A 55 32.79 9.06 -39.64
C VAL A 55 33.19 9.43 -41.08
N GLU A 56 32.67 10.52 -41.56
CA GLU A 56 32.86 10.95 -42.94
C GLU A 56 33.56 12.32 -43.01
N SER A 57 34.15 12.58 -44.17
CA SER A 57 34.73 13.87 -44.54
C SER A 57 35.72 14.43 -43.52
N ILE A 58 36.60 13.55 -42.99
CA ILE A 58 37.64 13.98 -42.07
C ILE A 58 38.66 14.84 -42.78
N LYS A 59 38.80 16.08 -42.32
CA LYS A 59 39.84 17.01 -42.72
C LYS A 59 40.66 17.34 -41.48
N SER A 60 41.96 17.08 -41.53
CA SER A 60 42.84 17.30 -40.37
C SER A 60 44.25 17.72 -40.83
N GLU A 61 44.85 18.60 -40.09
CA GLU A 61 46.29 18.91 -40.18
C GLU A 61 46.94 18.54 -38.86
N LEU A 62 47.85 17.56 -38.90
CA LEU A 62 48.63 17.11 -37.76
C LEU A 62 50.06 17.56 -37.88
N TYR A 63 50.63 18.01 -36.77
CA TYR A 63 52.01 18.44 -36.66
C TYR A 63 52.74 17.56 -35.65
N SER A 64 53.92 17.09 -36.02
CA SER A 64 54.78 16.37 -35.07
C SER A 64 55.55 17.37 -34.21
N ASN A 65 55.66 17.09 -32.90
CA ASN A 65 56.57 17.76 -31.98
C ASN A 65 57.93 17.09 -31.99
N ILE A 66 58.87 17.71 -31.29
CA ILE A 66 60.28 17.20 -31.11
C ILE A 66 60.31 15.83 -30.44
N ASP A 67 59.42 15.60 -29.53
CA ASP A 67 59.23 14.34 -28.80
C ASP A 67 58.48 13.24 -29.60
N GLN A 68 58.25 13.46 -30.90
CA GLN A 68 57.47 12.60 -31.80
C GLN A 68 55.97 12.53 -31.50
N SER A 69 55.48 13.31 -30.57
CA SER A 69 54.03 13.45 -30.40
C SER A 69 53.40 14.17 -31.61
N LEU A 70 52.12 13.84 -31.92
CA LEU A 70 51.39 14.50 -33.00
C LEU A 70 50.22 15.27 -32.37
N VAL A 71 50.01 16.49 -32.81
CA VAL A 71 48.90 17.33 -32.40
C VAL A 71 48.28 18.03 -33.63
N GLY A 72 46.98 18.23 -33.60
CA GLY A 72 46.31 18.98 -34.67
C GLY A 72 44.82 19.15 -34.42
N LEU A 73 44.21 19.91 -35.35
CA LEU A 73 42.79 20.13 -35.38
C LEU A 73 42.16 19.27 -36.48
N PHE A 74 40.94 18.83 -36.28
CA PHE A 74 40.21 18.13 -37.28
C PHE A 74 38.78 18.69 -37.43
N THR A 75 38.20 18.49 -38.60
CA THR A 75 36.75 18.60 -38.87
C THR A 75 36.30 17.33 -39.54
N SER A 76 35.14 16.84 -39.13
CA SER A 76 34.50 15.68 -39.77
C SER A 76 32.99 15.83 -39.74
N SER A 77 32.30 14.91 -40.39
CA SER A 77 30.84 14.79 -40.28
C SER A 77 30.49 13.38 -39.83
N ILE A 78 29.54 13.33 -38.94
CA ILE A 78 28.74 12.13 -38.65
C ILE A 78 27.35 12.39 -39.23
N PRO A 79 26.48 11.39 -39.37
CA PRO A 79 25.13 11.64 -39.88
C PRO A 79 24.50 12.86 -39.20
N ASP A 80 24.03 13.82 -40.01
CA ASP A 80 23.35 15.06 -39.60
C ASP A 80 24.15 16.08 -38.76
N GLN A 81 25.47 15.86 -38.51
CA GLN A 81 26.26 16.78 -37.72
C GLN A 81 27.70 16.97 -38.20
N LYS A 82 28.12 18.24 -38.26
CA LYS A 82 29.54 18.59 -38.44
C LYS A 82 30.25 18.67 -37.11
N ILE A 83 31.35 17.94 -36.98
CA ILE A 83 32.16 17.88 -35.76
C ILE A 83 33.47 18.65 -35.98
N LYS A 84 33.90 19.38 -34.95
CA LYS A 84 35.22 19.99 -34.85
C LYS A 84 35.89 19.56 -33.57
N GLY A 85 37.21 19.34 -33.68
CA GLY A 85 37.92 18.89 -32.50
C GLY A 85 39.42 18.97 -32.63
N SER A 86 40.13 18.44 -31.62
CA SER A 86 41.58 18.28 -31.62
C SER A 86 41.94 16.81 -31.50
N LEU A 87 43.06 16.48 -32.12
CA LEU A 87 43.66 15.15 -32.03
C LEU A 87 45.06 15.32 -31.45
N SER A 88 45.46 14.49 -30.51
CA SER A 88 46.81 14.39 -30.04
C SER A 88 47.24 12.93 -29.88
N TYR A 89 48.41 12.60 -30.35
CA TYR A 89 49.06 11.33 -30.15
C TYR A 89 50.29 11.54 -29.27
N THR A 90 50.38 10.80 -28.21
CA THR A 90 51.45 10.97 -27.20
C THR A 90 52.52 9.88 -27.35
N THR A 91 53.70 10.13 -26.79
CA THR A 91 54.86 9.21 -26.87
C THR A 91 54.62 7.86 -26.19
N ASP A 92 53.67 7.78 -25.28
CA ASP A 92 53.22 6.54 -24.62
C ASP A 92 52.11 5.81 -25.46
N GLN A 93 52.06 6.08 -26.75
CA GLN A 93 51.16 5.42 -27.73
C GLN A 93 49.67 5.62 -27.46
N LYS A 94 49.30 6.74 -26.87
CA LYS A 94 47.89 7.12 -26.67
C LYS A 94 47.42 8.08 -27.76
N LEU A 95 46.34 7.74 -28.41
CA LEU A 95 45.62 8.66 -29.27
C LEU A 95 44.42 9.25 -28.53
N LEU A 96 44.39 10.56 -28.43
CA LEU A 96 43.32 11.33 -27.77
C LEU A 96 42.61 12.19 -28.82
N ILE A 97 41.30 12.01 -28.90
CA ILE A 97 40.43 12.80 -29.79
C ILE A 97 39.42 13.54 -28.94
N ARG A 98 39.43 14.86 -28.96
CA ARG A 98 38.51 15.73 -28.25
C ARG A 98 37.59 16.44 -29.21
N SER A 99 36.29 16.39 -28.96
CA SER A 99 35.27 17.08 -29.79
C SER A 99 34.04 17.43 -28.97
N ASN A 100 33.14 18.21 -29.55
CA ASN A 100 31.82 18.43 -29.03
C ASN A 100 30.80 17.74 -29.93
N LEU A 101 29.91 16.96 -29.31
CA LEU A 101 28.83 16.25 -29.99
C LEU A 101 27.49 16.85 -29.56
N LEU A 102 26.62 17.10 -30.53
CA LEU A 102 25.24 17.42 -30.26
C LEU A 102 24.41 16.13 -30.36
N ILE A 103 23.77 15.72 -29.27
CA ILE A 103 23.03 14.47 -29.18
C ILE A 103 21.55 14.80 -29.00
N ASP A 104 20.71 14.25 -29.87
CA ASP A 104 19.25 14.29 -29.71
C ASP A 104 18.83 13.28 -28.65
N MET A 105 18.41 13.79 -27.50
CA MET A 105 18.04 12.98 -26.35
C MET A 105 16.75 12.18 -26.60
N ASN A 106 15.93 12.58 -27.56
CA ASN A 106 14.69 11.85 -27.89
C ASN A 106 14.98 10.45 -28.45
N ASN A 107 16.18 10.22 -28.99
CA ASN A 107 16.57 8.98 -29.67
C ASN A 107 17.48 8.09 -28.83
N ILE A 108 17.77 8.46 -27.59
CA ILE A 108 18.69 7.66 -26.72
C ILE A 108 17.98 6.47 -26.09
N LEU A 109 16.74 6.66 -25.66
CA LEU A 109 15.92 5.59 -25.10
C LEU A 109 14.78 5.26 -26.09
N GLU A 110 14.51 3.98 -26.24
CA GLU A 110 13.26 3.59 -26.91
C GLU A 110 12.09 4.21 -26.14
N PRO A 111 10.98 4.55 -26.83
CA PRO A 111 9.81 5.09 -26.16
C PRO A 111 9.40 4.18 -25.00
N ASN A 112 9.70 4.63 -23.81
CA ASN A 112 9.48 3.90 -22.57
C ASN A 112 8.57 4.74 -21.68
N THR A 113 7.56 4.12 -21.13
CA THR A 113 6.59 4.78 -20.27
C THR A 113 7.17 5.25 -18.94
N TYR A 114 8.32 4.71 -18.52
CA TYR A 114 8.90 4.98 -17.18
C TYR A 114 9.84 6.18 -17.15
N ILE A 115 10.69 6.34 -18.19
CA ILE A 115 11.64 7.45 -18.29
C ILE A 115 11.62 7.95 -19.72
N ASN A 116 11.42 9.24 -19.89
CA ASN A 116 11.46 9.91 -21.17
C ASN A 116 12.49 11.04 -21.13
N LEU A 117 13.38 11.05 -22.13
CA LEU A 117 14.40 12.09 -22.31
C LEU A 117 14.02 12.92 -23.53
N THR A 118 14.02 14.25 -23.40
CA THR A 118 13.74 15.13 -24.56
C THR A 118 14.73 16.28 -24.61
N GLY A 119 15.02 16.76 -25.82
CA GLY A 119 15.89 17.89 -26.08
C GLY A 119 17.17 17.54 -26.83
N ASN A 120 17.92 18.57 -27.23
CA ASN A 120 19.21 18.43 -27.89
C ASN A 120 20.34 18.91 -26.97
N GLU A 121 21.22 18.01 -26.54
CA GLU A 121 22.25 18.30 -25.56
C GLU A 121 23.66 18.26 -26.17
N SER A 122 24.51 19.19 -25.73
CA SER A 122 25.92 19.25 -26.15
C SER A 122 26.79 18.48 -25.17
N PHE A 123 27.51 17.49 -25.69
CA PHE A 123 28.49 16.71 -24.94
C PHE A 123 29.91 17.06 -25.37
N SER A 124 30.78 17.34 -24.40
CA SER A 124 32.22 17.29 -24.62
C SER A 124 32.64 15.82 -24.65
N SER A 125 33.25 15.39 -25.74
CA SER A 125 33.71 14.02 -25.92
C SER A 125 35.22 13.91 -25.87
N LEU A 126 35.73 12.86 -25.22
CA LEU A 126 37.14 12.45 -25.23
C LEU A 126 37.18 10.98 -25.60
N ILE A 127 37.66 10.68 -26.81
CA ILE A 127 37.95 9.32 -27.24
C ILE A 127 39.42 9.03 -26.96
N GLN A 128 39.73 7.91 -26.35
CA GLN A 128 41.08 7.43 -26.07
C GLN A 128 41.28 6.07 -26.73
N ILE A 129 42.36 5.95 -27.50
CA ILE A 129 42.80 4.69 -28.07
C ILE A 129 44.15 4.35 -27.45
N VAL A 130 44.18 3.24 -26.72
CA VAL A 130 45.38 2.77 -26.00
C VAL A 130 45.45 1.25 -26.15
N ASN A 131 46.57 0.73 -26.65
CA ASN A 131 46.76 -0.72 -26.81
C ASN A 131 45.57 -1.39 -27.54
N LYS A 132 45.13 -0.81 -28.63
CA LYS A 132 43.99 -1.29 -29.45
C LYS A 132 42.60 -1.22 -28.81
N LYS A 133 42.49 -0.77 -27.56
CA LYS A 133 41.20 -0.53 -26.89
C LYS A 133 40.76 0.90 -27.10
N ILE A 134 39.50 1.06 -27.44
CA ILE A 134 38.87 2.35 -27.68
C ILE A 134 37.91 2.64 -26.52
N SER A 135 38.21 3.65 -25.74
CA SER A 135 37.32 4.16 -24.69
C SER A 135 36.83 5.56 -25.01
N MET A 136 35.68 5.92 -24.49
CA MET A 136 35.07 7.23 -24.71
C MET A 136 34.53 7.83 -23.42
N THR A 137 34.81 9.09 -23.18
CA THR A 137 34.21 9.86 -22.11
C THR A 137 33.34 10.95 -22.71
N LEU A 138 32.08 11.01 -22.33
CA LEU A 138 31.13 12.07 -22.66
C LEU A 138 30.83 12.87 -21.38
N SER A 139 30.85 14.18 -21.47
CA SER A 139 30.53 15.05 -20.35
C SER A 139 29.59 16.17 -20.79
N SER A 140 28.52 16.38 -20.05
CA SER A 140 27.58 17.48 -20.27
C SER A 140 27.01 17.99 -18.95
N GLU A 141 26.43 19.19 -18.98
CA GLU A 141 25.60 19.71 -17.89
C GLU A 141 24.13 19.30 -18.01
N LEU A 142 23.75 18.58 -19.04
CA LEU A 142 22.36 18.19 -19.34
C LEU A 142 21.36 19.36 -19.23
N LYS A 143 21.84 20.58 -19.54
CA LYS A 143 21.06 21.80 -19.32
C LYS A 143 19.86 21.92 -20.25
N ARG A 144 19.97 21.37 -21.45
CA ARG A 144 18.91 21.41 -22.48
C ARG A 144 18.04 20.16 -22.48
N THR A 145 18.36 19.18 -21.64
CA THR A 145 17.63 17.91 -21.52
C THR A 145 16.55 18.03 -20.47
N ASN A 146 15.32 17.64 -20.82
CA ASN A 146 14.24 17.39 -19.89
C ASN A 146 14.19 15.88 -19.61
N ILE A 147 14.11 15.51 -18.34
CA ILE A 147 13.90 14.13 -17.88
C ILE A 147 12.53 14.08 -17.22
N SER A 148 11.62 13.29 -17.75
CA SER A 148 10.34 12.99 -17.13
C SER A 148 10.27 11.50 -16.78
N SER A 149 9.72 11.19 -15.61
CA SER A 149 9.67 9.84 -15.08
C SER A 149 8.36 9.61 -14.33
N SER A 150 7.89 8.36 -14.28
CA SER A 150 6.81 7.94 -13.39
C SER A 150 7.17 8.09 -11.91
N LEU A 151 8.47 8.19 -11.59
CA LEU A 151 8.95 8.56 -10.25
C LEU A 151 9.24 10.08 -10.22
N PRO A 152 8.37 10.91 -9.61
CA PRO A 152 8.47 12.38 -9.68
C PRO A 152 9.82 12.94 -9.22
N MET A 153 10.50 12.25 -8.28
CA MET A 153 11.80 12.65 -7.76
C MET A 153 12.94 12.52 -8.78
N LEU A 154 12.77 11.76 -9.86
CA LEU A 154 13.73 11.64 -10.96
C LEU A 154 13.50 12.70 -12.03
N ASN A 155 12.44 13.47 -11.96
CA ASN A 155 12.12 14.50 -12.93
C ASN A 155 13.14 15.65 -12.86
N LYS A 156 13.60 16.05 -14.03
CA LYS A 156 14.49 17.20 -14.20
C LYS A 156 13.99 18.07 -15.35
N PRO A 157 13.50 19.27 -15.08
CA PRO A 157 13.13 20.20 -16.16
C PRO A 157 14.36 20.65 -16.94
N SER A 158 14.13 21.03 -18.20
CA SER A 158 15.12 21.76 -18.99
C SER A 158 15.58 23.02 -18.24
N MET A 159 16.75 23.55 -18.59
CA MET A 159 17.43 24.70 -17.97
C MET A 159 17.98 24.45 -16.55
N THR A 160 17.72 23.30 -15.93
CA THR A 160 18.35 22.90 -14.66
C THR A 160 19.64 22.12 -14.96
N PRO A 161 20.82 22.62 -14.58
CA PRO A 161 22.08 21.93 -14.88
C PRO A 161 22.23 20.66 -14.01
N LEU A 162 22.62 19.57 -14.66
CA LEU A 162 23.01 18.31 -14.00
C LEU A 162 24.29 17.79 -14.67
N LYS A 163 25.45 18.16 -14.07
CA LYS A 163 26.74 17.73 -14.60
C LYS A 163 26.83 16.21 -14.58
N THR A 164 26.87 15.63 -15.78
CA THR A 164 26.87 14.19 -16.00
C THR A 164 28.08 13.78 -16.82
N SER A 165 28.73 12.69 -16.41
CA SER A 165 29.81 12.03 -17.15
C SER A 165 29.40 10.61 -17.48
N ILE A 166 29.64 10.22 -18.73
CA ILE A 166 29.41 8.86 -19.25
C ILE A 166 30.78 8.36 -19.73
N PHE A 167 31.25 7.28 -19.13
CA PHE A 167 32.45 6.59 -19.57
C PHE A 167 32.08 5.28 -20.24
N ILE A 168 32.57 5.07 -21.46
CA ILE A 168 32.39 3.84 -22.24
C ILE A 168 33.76 3.18 -22.32
N ASN A 169 33.90 2.04 -21.67
CA ASN A 169 35.19 1.39 -21.48
C ASN A 169 35.77 0.78 -22.76
N ASP A 170 34.94 0.16 -23.57
CA ASP A 170 35.34 -0.42 -24.85
C ASP A 170 34.21 -0.24 -25.87
N LEU A 171 34.46 0.43 -26.99
CA LEU A 171 33.45 0.62 -28.03
C LEU A 171 33.13 -0.66 -28.81
N THR A 172 33.98 -1.69 -28.71
CA THR A 172 33.74 -3.00 -29.37
C THR A 172 32.87 -3.92 -28.51
N GLU A 173 33.00 -3.81 -27.21
CA GLU A 173 32.20 -4.52 -26.19
C GLU A 173 31.80 -3.53 -25.08
N PRO A 174 30.81 -2.65 -25.34
CA PRO A 174 30.59 -1.50 -24.51
C PRO A 174 30.11 -1.85 -23.11
N SER A 175 30.78 -1.27 -22.12
CA SER A 175 30.28 -1.10 -20.77
C SER A 175 30.19 0.39 -20.44
N TYR A 176 29.13 0.78 -19.78
CA TYR A 176 28.79 2.17 -19.51
C TYR A 176 28.87 2.47 -18.03
N ASP A 177 29.71 3.46 -17.67
CA ASP A 177 29.70 4.08 -16.35
C ASP A 177 29.11 5.48 -16.44
N ILE A 178 27.92 5.68 -15.90
CA ILE A 178 27.23 6.97 -15.88
C ILE A 178 27.29 7.52 -14.46
N LYS A 179 27.74 8.77 -14.32
CA LYS A 179 27.88 9.38 -13.00
C LYS A 179 27.50 10.85 -13.01
N ASN A 180 26.70 11.24 -12.05
CA ASN A 180 26.44 12.63 -11.69
C ASN A 180 26.24 12.75 -10.17
N LYS A 181 25.85 13.95 -9.68
CA LYS A 181 25.67 14.19 -8.24
C LYS A 181 24.41 13.52 -7.64
N ILE A 182 23.49 13.01 -8.48
CA ILE A 182 22.19 12.50 -8.06
C ILE A 182 22.14 10.99 -8.21
N PHE A 183 22.68 10.47 -9.32
CA PHE A 183 22.67 9.04 -9.59
C PHE A 183 23.97 8.56 -10.22
N SER A 184 24.21 7.27 -10.10
CA SER A 184 25.27 6.54 -10.81
C SER A 184 24.70 5.25 -11.40
N ALA A 185 25.26 4.81 -12.52
CA ALA A 185 24.93 3.54 -13.13
C ALA A 185 26.17 2.91 -13.76
N ASN A 186 26.24 1.58 -13.67
CA ASN A 186 27.17 0.77 -14.42
C ASN A 186 26.38 -0.29 -15.17
N ILE A 187 26.63 -0.44 -16.47
CA ILE A 187 25.88 -1.36 -17.34
C ILE A 187 26.90 -2.02 -18.28
N ASP A 188 27.01 -3.34 -18.22
CA ASP A 188 27.86 -4.11 -19.13
C ASP A 188 27.12 -4.50 -20.43
N LYS A 189 27.82 -5.16 -21.37
CA LYS A 189 27.28 -5.63 -22.64
C LYS A 189 26.12 -6.63 -22.52
N ASN A 190 25.95 -7.27 -21.36
CA ASN A 190 24.87 -8.22 -21.08
C ASN A 190 23.67 -7.56 -20.40
N ASN A 191 23.69 -6.24 -20.22
CA ASN A 191 22.77 -5.46 -19.40
C ASN A 191 22.79 -5.88 -17.92
N PHE A 192 23.96 -6.30 -17.41
CA PHE A 192 24.22 -6.52 -16.00
C PHE A 192 24.86 -5.27 -15.39
N GLY A 193 24.78 -5.14 -14.08
CA GLY A 193 25.32 -3.98 -13.39
C GLY A 193 24.38 -3.37 -12.37
N TYR A 194 24.42 -2.05 -12.23
CA TYR A 194 23.56 -1.38 -11.26
C TYR A 194 23.10 0.01 -11.73
N PHE A 195 22.00 0.45 -11.13
CA PHE A 195 21.55 1.85 -11.08
C PHE A 195 21.42 2.27 -9.62
N SER A 196 21.98 3.42 -9.25
CA SER A 196 21.88 3.98 -7.90
C SER A 196 21.40 5.43 -7.96
N TYR A 197 20.39 5.75 -7.16
CA TYR A 197 19.90 7.11 -6.91
C TYR A 197 20.16 7.50 -5.46
N GLY A 198 20.82 8.65 -5.25
CA GLY A 198 21.36 9.04 -3.95
C GLY A 198 22.60 8.23 -3.58
N ASN A 199 23.15 8.45 -2.40
CA ASN A 199 24.47 7.93 -1.98
C ASN A 199 24.43 7.03 -0.73
N TYR A 200 23.26 6.64 -0.27
CA TYR A 200 23.14 5.76 0.90
C TYR A 200 23.80 4.38 0.71
N PHE A 201 23.74 3.85 -0.51
CA PHE A 201 24.28 2.53 -0.85
C PHE A 201 25.69 2.54 -1.46
N ASP A 202 26.38 3.67 -1.51
CA ASP A 202 27.70 3.79 -2.18
C ASP A 202 28.70 2.73 -1.69
N THR A 203 28.80 2.53 -0.37
CA THR A 203 29.69 1.52 0.22
C THR A 203 29.30 0.09 -0.17
N GLU A 204 28.01 -0.21 -0.24
CA GLU A 204 27.52 -1.53 -0.65
C GLU A 204 27.83 -1.79 -2.12
N ILE A 205 27.60 -0.79 -2.98
CA ILE A 205 27.85 -0.88 -4.42
C ILE A 205 29.33 -1.17 -4.69
N LEU A 206 30.23 -0.49 -3.98
CA LEU A 206 31.69 -0.68 -4.14
C LEU A 206 32.15 -2.09 -3.74
N ASN A 207 31.46 -2.71 -2.78
CA ASN A 207 31.86 -4.02 -2.22
C ASN A 207 31.15 -5.20 -2.89
N LYS A 208 30.21 -4.96 -3.78
CA LYS A 208 29.41 -6.01 -4.41
C LYS A 208 29.79 -6.19 -5.87
N ASN A 209 29.93 -7.46 -6.29
CA ASN A 209 29.99 -7.82 -7.68
C ASN A 209 28.58 -7.84 -8.29
N HIS A 210 28.40 -7.23 -9.46
CA HIS A 210 27.12 -7.10 -10.18
C HIS A 210 27.12 -7.86 -11.52
N ASP A 211 28.01 -8.85 -11.70
CA ASP A 211 28.22 -9.56 -12.97
C ASP A 211 27.14 -10.60 -13.26
N ASP A 212 26.18 -10.80 -12.36
CA ASP A 212 25.18 -11.85 -12.45
C ASP A 212 23.75 -11.34 -12.71
N GLY A 213 23.57 -10.01 -12.84
CA GLY A 213 22.28 -9.38 -13.10
C GLY A 213 22.28 -7.87 -12.90
N PHE A 214 21.09 -7.28 -12.91
CA PHE A 214 20.92 -5.85 -12.71
C PHE A 214 20.35 -5.54 -11.32
N TYR A 215 20.94 -4.55 -10.64
CA TYR A 215 20.62 -4.16 -9.25
C TYR A 215 20.20 -2.70 -9.20
N VAL A 216 19.16 -2.39 -8.46
CA VAL A 216 18.63 -1.03 -8.31
C VAL A 216 18.71 -0.59 -6.85
N TYR A 217 19.34 0.55 -6.60
CA TYR A 217 19.55 1.14 -5.29
C TYR A 217 18.96 2.55 -5.26
N LEU A 218 17.95 2.78 -4.44
CA LEU A 218 17.21 4.04 -4.39
C LEU A 218 17.25 4.62 -2.99
N SER A 219 17.63 5.89 -2.87
CA SER A 219 17.67 6.60 -1.59
C SER A 219 16.88 7.88 -1.69
N PHE A 220 15.88 8.02 -0.82
CA PHE A 220 14.99 9.16 -0.80
C PHE A 220 14.92 9.81 0.58
N ASP A 221 14.76 11.13 0.63
CA ASP A 221 14.38 11.80 1.87
C ASP A 221 12.91 11.51 2.18
N LYS A 222 12.07 11.46 1.15
CA LYS A 222 10.64 11.14 1.26
C LYS A 222 10.17 10.42 0.01
N ILE A 223 9.38 9.37 0.22
CA ILE A 223 8.65 8.66 -0.84
C ILE A 223 7.23 8.36 -0.36
N SER A 224 6.24 8.54 -1.23
CA SER A 224 4.86 8.13 -1.02
C SER A 224 4.54 7.01 -2.02
N LEU A 225 4.19 5.84 -1.53
CA LEU A 225 3.74 4.75 -2.38
C LEU A 225 2.28 4.97 -2.82
N ASP A 226 1.54 5.82 -2.10
CA ASP A 226 0.15 6.16 -2.42
C ASP A 226 0.05 7.02 -3.69
N ASP A 227 1.15 7.74 -4.04
CA ASP A 227 1.22 8.63 -5.20
C ASP A 227 1.81 7.96 -6.45
N LEU A 228 2.18 6.67 -6.37
CA LEU A 228 2.76 5.96 -7.51
C LEU A 228 1.68 5.46 -8.47
N ASP A 229 1.86 5.77 -9.75
CA ASP A 229 1.03 5.21 -10.81
C ASP A 229 1.49 3.78 -11.17
N TYR A 230 0.72 2.80 -10.73
CA TYR A 230 0.96 1.38 -11.01
C TYR A 230 0.33 0.91 -12.34
N SER A 231 -0.45 1.76 -13.01
CA SER A 231 -1.20 1.38 -14.22
C SER A 231 -0.30 1.01 -15.40
N SER A 232 0.92 1.53 -15.39
CA SER A 232 1.93 1.31 -16.42
C SER A 232 2.97 0.22 -16.07
N ALA A 233 2.78 -0.53 -14.99
CA ALA A 233 3.66 -1.64 -14.63
C ALA A 233 3.69 -2.70 -15.74
N GLY A 234 4.58 -2.51 -16.71
CA GLY A 234 4.67 -3.32 -17.93
C GLY A 234 5.20 -4.73 -17.66
N LYS A 235 4.75 -5.66 -18.49
CA LYS A 235 5.28 -7.02 -18.59
C LYS A 235 6.68 -7.01 -19.25
N GLY A 236 7.66 -6.32 -18.65
CA GLY A 236 9.03 -6.30 -19.13
C GLY A 236 9.81 -7.52 -18.63
N ASN A 237 10.49 -8.23 -19.54
CA ASN A 237 11.59 -9.13 -19.17
C ASN A 237 12.74 -8.25 -18.65
N SER A 238 12.76 -7.94 -17.36
CA SER A 238 13.86 -7.20 -16.76
C SER A 238 14.87 -8.18 -16.15
N ASN A 239 16.15 -7.98 -16.45
CA ASN A 239 17.24 -8.67 -15.76
C ASN A 239 17.44 -8.18 -14.32
N ILE A 240 16.49 -7.37 -13.80
CA ILE A 240 16.57 -6.84 -12.44
C ILE A 240 16.42 -7.99 -11.46
N LYS A 241 17.42 -8.15 -10.61
CA LYS A 241 17.43 -9.18 -9.56
C LYS A 241 16.98 -8.62 -8.21
N ILE A 242 17.47 -7.45 -7.86
CA ILE A 242 17.22 -6.87 -6.54
C ILE A 242 16.96 -5.38 -6.70
N VAL A 243 15.92 -4.90 -6.01
CA VAL A 243 15.69 -3.48 -5.78
C VAL A 243 15.82 -3.21 -4.28
N LYS A 244 16.67 -2.25 -3.91
CA LYS A 244 16.79 -1.76 -2.54
C LYS A 244 16.38 -0.31 -2.47
N ILE A 245 15.53 0.01 -1.52
CA ILE A 245 15.03 1.37 -1.29
C ILE A 245 15.35 1.73 0.16
N ASN A 246 15.95 2.90 0.36
CA ASN A 246 16.10 3.52 1.66
C ASN A 246 15.32 4.84 1.67
N SER A 247 14.49 5.08 2.67
CA SER A 247 13.72 6.31 2.81
C SER A 247 13.75 6.83 4.23
N LYS A 248 14.00 8.12 4.42
CA LYS A 248 13.88 8.76 5.73
C LYS A 248 12.43 8.91 6.15
N GLU A 249 11.51 9.15 5.20
CA GLU A 249 10.07 9.16 5.40
C GLU A 249 9.40 8.36 4.28
N LEU A 250 8.71 7.29 4.65
CA LEU A 250 7.92 6.46 3.76
C LEU A 250 6.44 6.65 4.09
N ASN A 251 5.62 7.02 3.10
CA ASN A 251 4.17 7.09 3.23
C ASN A 251 3.55 5.88 2.56
N ILE A 252 2.72 5.14 3.29
CA ILE A 252 1.93 4.01 2.79
C ILE A 252 0.54 4.10 3.44
N LEU A 253 -0.52 4.08 2.63
CA LEU A 253 -1.91 4.10 3.09
C LEU A 253 -2.16 5.22 4.13
N ASN A 254 -1.67 6.43 3.83
CA ASN A 254 -1.71 7.60 4.71
C ASN A 254 -0.98 7.44 6.06
N ASN A 255 -0.21 6.38 6.25
CA ASN A 255 0.69 6.24 7.39
C ASN A 255 2.10 6.70 7.03
N LYS A 256 2.78 7.36 7.98
CA LYS A 256 4.15 7.85 7.83
C LYS A 256 5.09 7.01 8.68
N PHE A 257 6.10 6.45 8.05
CA PHE A 257 7.11 5.62 8.69
C PHE A 257 8.49 6.24 8.51
N ALA A 258 9.21 6.40 9.61
CA ALA A 258 10.57 6.97 9.59
C ALA A 258 11.63 5.90 9.34
N ASN A 259 12.67 6.26 8.55
CA ASN A 259 13.88 5.46 8.34
C ASN A 259 13.57 4.00 7.93
N GLN A 260 12.88 3.84 6.81
CA GLN A 260 12.52 2.53 6.27
C GLN A 260 13.50 2.06 5.22
N GLN A 261 13.80 0.77 5.24
CA GLN A 261 14.53 0.06 4.19
C GLN A 261 13.62 -1.00 3.57
N ILE A 262 13.58 -1.04 2.25
CA ILE A 262 12.82 -2.03 1.49
C ILE A 262 13.81 -2.77 0.58
N LYS A 263 13.76 -4.10 0.59
CA LYS A 263 14.49 -4.97 -0.31
C LYS A 263 13.50 -5.82 -1.07
N ILE A 264 13.54 -5.75 -2.39
CA ILE A 264 12.70 -6.57 -3.28
C ILE A 264 13.62 -7.51 -4.05
N ASP A 265 13.41 -8.81 -3.88
CA ASP A 265 14.13 -9.87 -4.58
C ASP A 265 13.27 -10.38 -5.75
N LEU A 266 13.73 -10.13 -6.96
CA LEU A 266 13.10 -10.50 -8.23
C LEU A 266 13.86 -11.64 -8.92
N SER A 267 14.90 -12.19 -8.27
CA SER A 267 15.76 -13.23 -8.85
C SER A 267 15.06 -14.60 -8.99
N LYS A 268 13.93 -14.75 -8.31
CA LYS A 268 13.13 -15.98 -8.28
C LYS A 268 11.80 -15.76 -9.00
N LYS A 269 11.08 -16.86 -9.26
CA LYS A 269 9.71 -16.78 -9.78
C LYS A 269 8.74 -16.10 -8.81
N THR A 270 8.99 -16.23 -7.49
CA THR A 270 8.24 -15.56 -6.43
C THR A 270 8.91 -14.23 -6.14
N ILE A 271 8.16 -13.13 -6.16
CA ILE A 271 8.63 -11.82 -5.74
C ILE A 271 8.62 -11.78 -4.22
N ASN A 272 9.77 -11.50 -3.62
CA ASN A 272 9.90 -11.35 -2.18
C ASN A 272 10.28 -9.91 -1.86
N ALA A 273 9.45 -9.20 -1.10
CA ALA A 273 9.75 -7.89 -0.58
C ALA A 273 9.88 -7.94 0.95
N GLU A 274 10.91 -7.32 1.49
CA GLU A 274 11.20 -7.23 2.91
C GLU A 274 11.28 -5.75 3.30
N ILE A 275 10.55 -5.36 4.32
CA ILE A 275 10.51 -3.99 4.85
C ILE A 275 11.06 -4.03 6.27
N THR A 276 12.02 -3.18 6.56
CA THR A 276 12.63 -3.08 7.90
C THR A 276 12.75 -1.64 8.33
N GLY A 277 12.36 -1.36 9.57
CA GLY A 277 12.44 -0.02 10.13
C GLY A 277 12.04 -0.01 11.60
N LYS A 278 11.92 1.20 12.17
CA LYS A 278 11.55 1.36 13.58
C LYS A 278 10.07 1.07 13.83
N ASP A 279 9.21 1.52 12.91
CA ASP A 279 7.76 1.54 13.12
C ASP A 279 7.01 0.61 12.14
N LEU A 280 7.69 0.06 11.13
CA LEU A 280 7.12 -0.91 10.20
C LEU A 280 8.15 -1.97 9.84
N ASN A 281 7.82 -3.22 10.16
CA ASN A 281 8.59 -4.39 9.78
C ASN A 281 7.68 -5.42 9.14
N GLY A 282 8.10 -6.00 8.03
CA GLY A 282 7.25 -6.96 7.34
C GLY A 282 7.88 -7.61 6.13
N LYS A 283 7.11 -8.52 5.55
CA LYS A 283 7.47 -9.31 4.40
C LYS A 283 6.27 -9.50 3.49
N ILE A 284 6.51 -9.41 2.19
CA ILE A 284 5.49 -9.64 1.16
C ILE A 284 6.05 -10.68 0.21
N ASP A 285 5.33 -11.76 0.03
CA ASP A 285 5.65 -12.82 -0.93
C ASP A 285 4.51 -12.86 -1.97
N ILE A 286 4.84 -12.70 -3.25
CA ILE A 286 3.88 -12.77 -4.37
C ILE A 286 4.30 -13.93 -5.26
N ASP A 287 3.43 -14.92 -5.39
CA ASP A 287 3.70 -16.06 -6.25
C ASP A 287 3.27 -15.81 -7.72
N PRO A 288 3.67 -16.67 -8.67
CA PRO A 288 3.30 -16.51 -10.07
C PRO A 288 1.80 -16.60 -10.37
N SER A 289 0.98 -17.11 -9.45
CA SER A 289 -0.48 -17.15 -9.58
C SER A 289 -1.15 -15.85 -9.13
N GLY A 290 -0.37 -14.90 -8.58
CA GLY A 290 -0.87 -13.67 -8.00
C GLY A 290 -1.30 -13.79 -6.53
N PHE A 291 -1.16 -14.98 -5.91
CA PHE A 291 -1.39 -15.11 -4.48
C PHE A 291 -0.33 -14.32 -3.70
N THR A 292 -0.80 -13.42 -2.85
CA THR A 292 0.05 -12.53 -2.06
C THR A 292 -0.03 -12.88 -0.59
N LYS A 293 1.11 -13.16 0.03
CA LYS A 293 1.22 -13.32 1.48
C LYS A 293 1.90 -12.09 2.08
N ILE A 294 1.21 -11.44 3.00
CA ILE A 294 1.70 -10.27 3.72
C ILE A 294 1.91 -10.68 5.18
N TYR A 295 3.10 -10.50 5.67
CA TYR A 295 3.48 -10.69 7.06
C TYR A 295 3.99 -9.37 7.63
N ILE A 296 3.40 -8.91 8.73
CA ILE A 296 3.82 -7.69 9.45
C ILE A 296 4.03 -8.05 10.91
N GLU A 297 5.12 -7.61 11.51
CA GLU A 297 5.39 -7.83 12.92
C GLU A 297 6.02 -6.61 13.58
N ASP A 298 5.84 -6.50 14.91
CA ASP A 298 6.36 -5.42 15.77
C ASP A 298 6.28 -4.03 15.09
N SER A 299 5.07 -3.69 14.63
CA SER A 299 4.81 -2.51 13.83
C SER A 299 3.82 -1.58 14.50
N ARG A 300 3.94 -0.28 14.18
CA ARG A 300 3.00 0.75 14.65
C ARG A 300 2.21 1.28 13.47
N LEU A 301 0.91 1.02 13.45
CA LEU A 301 0.01 1.40 12.36
C LEU A 301 -1.11 2.29 12.89
N ASN A 302 -1.48 3.32 12.15
CA ASN A 302 -2.73 4.03 12.39
C ASN A 302 -3.80 3.46 11.46
N LEU A 303 -4.66 2.59 11.99
CA LEU A 303 -5.71 1.93 11.23
C LEU A 303 -6.82 2.89 10.78
N LEU A 304 -7.02 4.01 11.47
CA LEU A 304 -8.01 5.02 11.09
C LEU A 304 -7.62 5.78 9.81
N ASN A 305 -6.32 5.81 9.50
CA ASN A 305 -5.79 6.43 8.29
C ASN A 305 -5.81 5.49 7.08
N LEU A 306 -6.16 4.21 7.26
CA LEU A 306 -6.28 3.27 6.16
C LEU A 306 -7.46 3.67 5.26
N ASN A 307 -7.18 4.47 4.26
CA ASN A 307 -8.17 4.84 3.26
C ASN A 307 -8.13 3.83 2.11
N PHE A 308 -9.08 2.93 2.09
CA PHE A 308 -9.27 1.98 1.00
C PHE A 308 -10.09 2.56 -0.18
N SER A 309 -10.43 3.87 -0.14
CA SER A 309 -11.20 4.51 -1.23
C SER A 309 -10.44 4.59 -2.56
N GLY A 310 -9.11 4.49 -2.54
CA GLY A 310 -8.29 4.34 -3.76
C GLY A 310 -8.44 2.96 -4.44
N LEU A 311 -9.00 1.97 -3.74
CA LEU A 311 -9.41 0.69 -4.30
C LEU A 311 -10.88 0.76 -4.76
N GLN A 312 -11.24 1.81 -5.53
CA GLN A 312 -12.57 1.86 -6.12
C GLN A 312 -12.74 0.66 -7.05
N ALA A 313 -13.89 -0.01 -6.91
CA ALA A 313 -14.20 -1.24 -7.63
C ALA A 313 -14.18 -1.09 -9.17
N ASP A 314 -14.20 0.15 -9.66
CA ASP A 314 -14.19 0.48 -11.09
C ASP A 314 -12.80 0.32 -11.72
N ASP A 315 -11.72 0.39 -10.93
CA ASP A 315 -10.33 0.23 -11.40
C ASP A 315 -9.80 -1.21 -11.29
N ILE A 316 -10.57 -2.13 -10.66
CA ILE A 316 -10.19 -3.54 -10.60
C ILE A 316 -10.49 -4.19 -11.94
N THR A 317 -9.60 -3.99 -12.90
CA THR A 317 -9.58 -4.75 -14.15
C THR A 317 -9.40 -6.23 -13.82
N SER A 318 -10.37 -7.06 -14.15
CA SER A 318 -10.40 -8.54 -14.27
C SER A 318 -9.61 -9.40 -13.25
N ASP A 319 -8.71 -8.87 -12.46
CA ASP A 319 -7.79 -9.66 -11.64
C ASP A 319 -8.33 -9.87 -10.23
N THR A 320 -8.39 -11.14 -9.83
CA THR A 320 -8.79 -11.54 -8.48
C THR A 320 -7.70 -11.16 -7.49
N ILE A 321 -8.03 -10.35 -6.48
CA ILE A 321 -7.17 -10.10 -5.33
C ILE A 321 -7.23 -11.34 -4.43
N ASN A 322 -6.09 -11.92 -4.12
CA ASN A 322 -5.97 -13.11 -3.28
C ASN A 322 -4.81 -12.93 -2.29
N ILE A 323 -5.14 -12.60 -1.04
CA ILE A 323 -4.16 -12.18 -0.03
C ILE A 323 -4.34 -13.02 1.24
N ARG A 324 -3.24 -13.56 1.78
CA ARG A 324 -3.14 -13.96 3.19
C ARG A 324 -2.44 -12.85 3.95
N PHE A 325 -3.12 -12.28 4.93
CA PHE A 325 -2.55 -11.30 5.85
C PHE A 325 -2.27 -11.95 7.21
N ILE A 326 -1.05 -11.78 7.70
CA ILE A 326 -0.61 -12.25 9.01
C ILE A 326 0.06 -11.07 9.72
N GLY A 327 -0.52 -10.61 10.82
CA GLY A 327 0.03 -9.56 11.66
C GLY A 327 0.33 -10.07 13.06
N LYS A 328 1.49 -9.72 13.61
CA LYS A 328 1.88 -10.02 14.99
C LYS A 328 2.40 -8.78 15.68
N ASP A 329 2.01 -8.60 16.94
CA ASP A 329 2.50 -7.54 17.81
C ASP A 329 2.36 -6.13 17.16
N ILE A 330 1.17 -5.87 16.55
CA ILE A 330 0.84 -4.61 15.91
C ILE A 330 0.24 -3.65 16.93
N ARG A 331 0.80 -2.47 17.05
CA ARG A 331 0.34 -1.38 17.90
C ARG A 331 -0.38 -0.32 17.07
N THR A 332 -1.53 0.10 17.54
CA THR A 332 -2.24 1.28 17.02
C THR A 332 -2.26 2.37 18.09
N GLU A 333 -2.88 3.52 17.81
CA GLU A 333 -3.06 4.56 18.84
C GLU A 333 -3.92 4.07 20.01
N ASP A 334 -4.94 3.24 19.72
CA ASP A 334 -5.98 2.87 20.68
C ASP A 334 -5.90 1.41 21.13
N ASP A 335 -5.16 0.54 20.42
CA ASP A 335 -5.17 -0.89 20.71
C ASP A 335 -3.83 -1.57 20.41
N TYR A 336 -3.68 -2.78 20.95
CA TYR A 336 -2.55 -3.67 20.69
C TYR A 336 -3.05 -5.01 20.20
N PHE A 337 -2.72 -5.34 18.95
CA PHE A 337 -3.06 -6.59 18.30
C PHE A 337 -1.92 -7.60 18.47
N LYS A 338 -2.12 -8.59 19.31
CA LYS A 338 -1.19 -9.71 19.47
C LYS A 338 -1.13 -10.57 18.20
N ASN A 339 -2.28 -10.73 17.53
CA ASN A 339 -2.42 -11.52 16.32
C ASN A 339 -3.54 -10.99 15.44
N ILE A 340 -3.27 -10.91 14.14
CA ILE A 340 -4.27 -10.71 13.09
C ILE A 340 -3.96 -11.73 12.00
N ASP A 341 -4.92 -12.56 11.62
CA ASP A 341 -4.75 -13.55 10.57
C ASP A 341 -6.05 -13.71 9.79
N PHE A 342 -6.00 -13.57 8.48
CA PHE A 342 -7.16 -13.74 7.60
C PHE A 342 -6.75 -13.96 6.14
N TYR A 343 -7.65 -14.51 5.36
CA TYR A 343 -7.61 -14.54 3.90
C TYR A 343 -8.56 -13.51 3.32
N LEU A 344 -8.08 -12.69 2.41
CA LEU A 344 -8.88 -11.79 1.59
C LEU A 344 -8.94 -12.31 0.15
N LEU A 345 -10.15 -12.56 -0.31
CA LEU A 345 -10.44 -12.84 -1.71
C LEU A 345 -11.41 -11.78 -2.21
N SER A 346 -11.05 -11.05 -3.26
CA SER A 346 -11.92 -10.04 -3.86
C SER A 346 -11.85 -10.11 -5.38
N ASN A 347 -13.01 -10.05 -6.02
CA ASN A 347 -13.16 -9.91 -7.45
C ASN A 347 -14.35 -8.98 -7.75
N LYS A 348 -14.76 -8.85 -9.01
CA LYS A 348 -15.87 -7.96 -9.42
C LYS A 348 -17.18 -8.26 -8.70
N THR A 349 -17.47 -9.53 -8.43
CA THR A 349 -18.75 -9.99 -7.87
C THR A 349 -18.74 -10.10 -6.35
N ILE A 350 -17.66 -10.62 -5.77
CA ILE A 350 -17.62 -10.96 -4.35
C ILE A 350 -16.33 -10.50 -3.68
N THR A 351 -16.46 -10.01 -2.46
CA THR A 351 -15.34 -9.83 -1.52
C THR A 351 -15.58 -10.71 -0.31
N THR A 352 -14.61 -11.52 0.05
CA THR A 352 -14.66 -12.40 1.23
C THR A 352 -13.39 -12.23 2.05
N ILE A 353 -13.56 -12.04 3.36
CA ILE A 353 -12.50 -12.17 4.36
C ILE A 353 -12.80 -13.46 5.12
N ASP A 354 -11.96 -14.47 4.96
CA ASP A 354 -12.15 -15.82 5.51
C ASP A 354 -11.05 -16.19 6.50
N ASP A 355 -11.31 -17.21 7.30
CA ASP A 355 -10.38 -17.74 8.32
C ASP A 355 -9.87 -16.65 9.28
N ILE A 356 -10.78 -15.76 9.69
CA ILE A 356 -10.46 -14.61 10.52
C ILE A 356 -10.10 -15.09 11.94
N ASN A 357 -8.92 -14.70 12.38
CA ASN A 357 -8.43 -14.91 13.74
C ASN A 357 -7.73 -13.64 14.22
N ILE A 358 -8.40 -12.86 15.05
CA ILE A 358 -7.90 -11.60 15.59
C ILE A 358 -7.86 -11.70 17.11
N LYS A 359 -6.78 -11.22 17.71
CA LYS A 359 -6.62 -11.08 19.15
C LYS A 359 -5.96 -9.76 19.49
N SER A 360 -6.73 -8.85 20.05
CA SER A 360 -6.24 -7.61 20.63
C SER A 360 -6.69 -7.45 22.07
N ASN A 361 -6.39 -6.31 22.69
CA ASN A 361 -6.89 -5.96 24.02
C ASN A 361 -8.40 -5.70 23.99
N ARG A 362 -8.91 -5.15 22.88
CA ARG A 362 -10.32 -4.76 22.75
C ARG A 362 -11.14 -5.70 21.89
N LEU A 363 -10.54 -6.36 20.91
CA LEU A 363 -11.24 -7.21 19.95
C LEU A 363 -10.61 -8.60 19.88
N LYS A 364 -11.45 -9.62 19.98
CA LYS A 364 -11.10 -10.99 19.66
C LYS A 364 -12.11 -11.55 18.68
N VAL A 365 -11.62 -12.08 17.57
CA VAL A 365 -12.42 -12.80 16.58
C VAL A 365 -11.87 -14.21 16.46
N SER A 366 -12.73 -15.19 16.54
CA SER A 366 -12.35 -16.60 16.48
C SER A 366 -13.40 -17.43 15.74
N PRO A 367 -13.09 -18.68 15.37
CA PRO A 367 -14.02 -19.54 14.64
C PRO A 367 -15.39 -19.69 15.35
N TYR A 368 -16.45 -19.69 14.56
CA TYR A 368 -17.80 -20.01 14.98
C TYR A 368 -17.91 -21.52 15.24
N LYS A 369 -18.23 -21.95 16.43
CA LYS A 369 -18.25 -23.36 16.86
C LYS A 369 -16.97 -24.13 16.42
N ALA A 370 -16.66 -25.23 17.02
CA ALA A 370 -15.36 -25.90 16.95
C ALA A 370 -14.77 -26.13 15.52
N ASN A 371 -15.58 -26.09 14.43
CA ASN A 371 -15.15 -26.45 13.09
C ASN A 371 -15.56 -25.46 11.98
N LYS A 372 -16.13 -24.30 12.31
CA LYS A 372 -16.57 -23.33 11.30
C LYS A 372 -15.79 -22.05 11.40
N LYS A 373 -15.00 -21.76 10.38
CA LYS A 373 -14.16 -20.54 10.31
C LYS A 373 -15.00 -19.26 10.44
N ALA A 374 -14.44 -18.25 11.08
CA ALA A 374 -15.00 -16.91 11.06
C ALA A 374 -14.78 -16.32 9.66
N TYR A 375 -15.82 -15.69 9.10
CA TYR A 375 -15.75 -15.02 7.82
C TYR A 375 -16.71 -13.83 7.74
N ILE A 376 -16.37 -12.90 6.83
CA ILE A 376 -17.22 -11.80 6.38
C ILE A 376 -17.24 -11.86 4.85
N SER A 377 -18.40 -11.78 4.23
CA SER A 377 -18.49 -11.71 2.78
C SER A 377 -19.53 -10.71 2.30
N PHE A 378 -19.25 -10.11 1.16
CA PHE A 378 -20.15 -9.21 0.45
C PHE A 378 -20.24 -9.63 -1.02
N ASN A 379 -21.43 -9.94 -1.48
CA ASN A 379 -21.73 -10.18 -2.89
C ASN A 379 -22.41 -8.94 -3.49
N ARG A 380 -21.71 -8.27 -4.44
CA ARG A 380 -22.14 -7.00 -5.05
C ARG A 380 -23.38 -7.15 -5.92
N ASP A 381 -23.48 -8.24 -6.67
CA ASP A 381 -24.60 -8.46 -7.62
C ASP A 381 -25.93 -8.67 -6.89
N LYS A 382 -25.86 -9.22 -5.68
CA LYS A 382 -27.03 -9.56 -4.86
C LYS A 382 -27.25 -8.60 -3.70
N ASP A 383 -26.36 -7.63 -3.50
CA ASP A 383 -26.28 -6.78 -2.30
C ASP A 383 -26.38 -7.61 -1.00
N LEU A 384 -25.73 -8.79 -0.99
CA LEU A 384 -25.85 -9.78 0.07
C LEU A 384 -24.60 -9.78 0.96
N TYR A 385 -24.82 -9.52 2.23
CA TYR A 385 -23.83 -9.55 3.30
C TYR A 385 -23.96 -10.84 4.11
N LYS A 386 -22.82 -11.41 4.52
CA LYS A 386 -22.78 -12.58 5.43
C LYS A 386 -21.67 -12.37 6.45
N VAL A 387 -21.99 -12.65 7.70
CA VAL A 387 -21.04 -12.60 8.80
C VAL A 387 -21.18 -13.85 9.65
N ARG A 388 -20.07 -14.50 9.96
CA ARG A 388 -20.01 -15.64 10.85
C ARG A 388 -18.75 -15.57 11.72
N GLY A 389 -18.88 -15.87 13.01
CA GLY A 389 -17.75 -15.92 13.94
C GLY A 389 -18.18 -15.78 15.38
N LEU A 390 -17.22 -15.97 16.26
CA LEU A 390 -17.31 -15.61 17.67
C LEU A 390 -16.55 -14.31 17.86
N TYR A 391 -17.23 -13.28 18.34
CA TYR A 391 -16.70 -11.94 18.54
C TYR A 391 -16.74 -11.60 20.03
N GLU A 392 -15.61 -11.20 20.58
CA GLU A 392 -15.48 -10.69 21.95
C GLU A 392 -14.94 -9.26 21.86
N ILE A 393 -15.67 -8.29 22.36
CA ILE A 393 -15.34 -6.87 22.31
C ILE A 393 -15.33 -6.33 23.75
N ASN A 394 -14.21 -5.72 24.12
CA ASN A 394 -14.03 -5.02 25.41
C ASN A 394 -13.99 -3.52 25.15
N ASN A 395 -14.71 -2.72 25.94
CA ASN A 395 -14.85 -1.27 25.80
C ASN A 395 -15.27 -0.87 24.37
N GLY A 396 -16.55 -1.13 24.06
CA GLY A 396 -17.12 -0.99 22.72
C GLY A 396 -17.05 0.39 22.10
N LEU A 397 -16.99 1.46 22.90
CA LEU A 397 -16.97 2.85 22.45
C LEU A 397 -15.91 3.16 21.40
N GLY A 398 -14.72 2.60 21.52
CA GLY A 398 -13.63 2.87 20.57
C GLY A 398 -13.78 2.13 19.24
N ILE A 399 -14.47 0.98 19.23
CA ILE A 399 -14.58 0.11 18.04
C ILE A 399 -15.86 0.42 17.25
N LEU A 400 -16.98 0.67 17.95
CA LEU A 400 -18.30 0.82 17.34
C LEU A 400 -18.79 2.26 17.26
N LYS A 401 -18.02 3.23 17.74
CA LYS A 401 -18.42 4.66 17.81
C LYS A 401 -18.93 5.22 16.47
N ASN A 402 -18.42 4.71 15.35
CA ASN A 402 -18.83 5.13 14.01
C ASN A 402 -19.97 4.28 13.41
N ILE A 403 -20.37 3.21 14.11
CA ILE A 403 -21.35 2.25 13.62
C ILE A 403 -22.63 2.27 14.47
N SER A 404 -22.50 2.55 15.78
CA SER A 404 -23.64 2.57 16.70
C SER A 404 -23.45 3.62 17.80
N ASN A 405 -24.58 4.19 18.24
CA ASN A 405 -24.63 5.10 19.40
C ASN A 405 -24.69 4.34 20.74
N TYR A 406 -24.41 3.02 20.71
CA TYR A 406 -24.40 2.21 21.92
C TYR A 406 -23.03 2.14 22.55
N ASP A 407 -22.99 2.32 23.86
CA ASP A 407 -21.81 2.07 24.67
C ASP A 407 -22.01 0.81 25.51
N PHE A 408 -20.96 -0.01 25.63
CA PHE A 408 -20.96 -1.18 26.47
C PHE A 408 -19.53 -1.53 26.94
N SER A 409 -19.43 -2.14 28.11
CA SER A 409 -18.13 -2.54 28.63
C SER A 409 -17.63 -3.86 28.02
N PHE A 410 -18.55 -4.77 27.69
CA PHE A 410 -18.22 -6.10 27.17
C PHE A 410 -19.33 -6.63 26.27
N LEU A 411 -18.95 -7.17 25.13
CA LEU A 411 -19.80 -7.96 24.24
C LEU A 411 -19.12 -9.28 23.89
N ASN A 412 -19.82 -10.38 24.08
CA ASN A 412 -19.48 -11.69 23.53
C ASN A 412 -20.65 -12.15 22.68
N THR A 413 -20.42 -12.38 21.40
CA THR A 413 -21.50 -12.82 20.49
C THR A 413 -21.01 -13.84 19.50
N GLU A 414 -21.79 -14.91 19.36
CA GLU A 414 -21.64 -15.90 18.30
C GLU A 414 -22.65 -15.58 17.20
N LEU A 415 -22.15 -15.21 16.02
CA LEU A 415 -22.96 -14.78 14.88
C LEU A 415 -22.86 -15.77 13.73
N ASN A 416 -23.98 -16.02 13.07
CA ASN A 416 -24.05 -16.64 11.75
C ASN A 416 -25.25 -16.06 11.01
N VAL A 417 -25.08 -14.89 10.42
CA VAL A 417 -26.15 -14.09 9.86
C VAL A 417 -25.89 -13.70 8.42
N GLN A 418 -26.96 -13.48 7.66
CA GLN A 418 -26.93 -12.88 6.33
C GLN A 418 -28.08 -11.88 6.18
N TRP A 419 -27.87 -10.86 5.36
CA TRP A 419 -28.87 -9.83 5.06
C TRP A 419 -28.60 -9.16 3.73
N THR A 420 -29.61 -8.44 3.22
CA THR A 420 -29.50 -7.56 2.06
C THR A 420 -29.66 -6.10 2.51
N SER A 421 -29.01 -5.18 1.78
CA SER A 421 -28.95 -3.74 2.12
C SER A 421 -28.26 -3.41 3.44
N LEU A 422 -27.10 -2.77 3.35
CA LEU A 422 -26.28 -2.43 4.52
C LEU A 422 -27.01 -1.49 5.50
N SER A 423 -27.80 -0.55 4.99
CA SER A 423 -28.45 0.47 5.82
C SER A 423 -29.64 -0.07 6.63
N ASN A 424 -30.42 -0.99 6.07
CA ASN A 424 -31.71 -1.38 6.63
C ASN A 424 -31.75 -2.79 7.20
N LEU A 425 -30.67 -3.59 7.01
CA LEU A 425 -30.60 -5.00 7.42
C LEU A 425 -31.83 -5.81 6.96
N ILE A 426 -32.24 -5.60 5.70
CA ILE A 426 -33.42 -6.26 5.11
C ILE A 426 -33.12 -7.75 4.95
N ASN A 427 -34.12 -8.59 5.11
CA ASN A 427 -34.01 -10.05 5.01
C ASN A 427 -32.92 -10.63 5.93
N LEU A 428 -32.76 -10.06 7.12
CA LEU A 428 -31.80 -10.56 8.11
C LEU A 428 -32.18 -11.97 8.57
N GLU A 429 -31.30 -12.93 8.31
CA GLU A 429 -31.51 -14.35 8.61
C GLU A 429 -30.28 -14.93 9.33
N GLY A 430 -30.50 -16.00 10.11
CA GLY A 430 -29.45 -16.72 10.82
C GLY A 430 -29.63 -16.78 12.32
N ASP A 431 -28.55 -16.97 13.04
CA ASP A 431 -28.54 -17.09 14.50
C ASP A 431 -27.56 -16.11 15.14
N ILE A 432 -28.00 -15.57 16.28
CA ILE A 432 -27.24 -14.65 17.12
C ILE A 432 -27.34 -15.18 18.55
N ASP A 433 -26.21 -15.51 19.16
CA ASP A 433 -26.09 -15.80 20.57
C ASP A 433 -25.24 -14.70 21.20
N PHE A 434 -25.68 -14.08 22.28
CA PHE A 434 -24.99 -12.89 22.79
C PHE A 434 -25.00 -12.80 24.31
N LEU A 435 -23.95 -12.18 24.84
CA LEU A 435 -23.79 -11.68 26.20
C LEU A 435 -23.20 -10.28 26.13
N VAL A 436 -23.93 -9.29 26.60
CA VAL A 436 -23.49 -7.89 26.68
C VAL A 436 -23.53 -7.44 28.13
N LYS A 437 -22.54 -6.62 28.56
CA LYS A 437 -22.50 -6.05 29.91
C LYS A 437 -22.37 -4.55 29.83
N ASP A 438 -22.95 -3.89 30.84
CA ASP A 438 -22.91 -2.44 31.05
C ASP A 438 -23.29 -1.68 29.78
N ILE A 439 -24.50 -1.90 29.29
CA ILE A 439 -25.02 -1.21 28.11
C ILE A 439 -25.56 0.16 28.56
N TYR A 440 -25.12 1.21 27.87
CA TYR A 440 -25.65 2.55 27.99
C TYR A 440 -26.42 2.86 26.71
N LEU A 441 -27.72 3.11 26.85
CA LEU A 441 -28.60 3.39 25.73
C LEU A 441 -28.79 4.92 25.62
N ASP A 442 -28.33 5.50 24.51
CA ASP A 442 -28.66 6.85 24.13
C ASP A 442 -30.00 6.87 23.35
N ARG A 443 -30.70 8.01 23.36
CA ARG A 443 -32.08 8.11 22.80
C ARG A 443 -32.13 8.01 21.27
N ASP A 444 -31.06 8.36 20.57
CA ASP A 444 -31.02 8.36 19.09
C ASP A 444 -30.54 7.02 18.53
N ILE A 445 -31.47 6.08 18.39
CA ILE A 445 -31.20 4.77 17.76
C ILE A 445 -31.37 4.90 16.24
N PRO A 446 -30.42 4.39 15.42
CA PRO A 446 -30.56 4.37 13.96
C PRO A 446 -31.86 3.68 13.49
N ASP A 447 -32.42 4.15 12.37
CA ASP A 447 -33.71 3.73 11.81
C ASP A 447 -33.78 2.27 11.28
N SER A 448 -32.87 1.39 11.67
CA SER A 448 -32.96 -0.03 11.30
C SER A 448 -34.09 -0.72 12.07
N THR A 449 -35.00 -1.36 11.36
CA THR A 449 -36.14 -2.08 11.93
C THR A 449 -35.76 -3.19 12.89
N PHE A 450 -34.59 -3.83 12.67
CA PHE A 450 -34.05 -4.81 13.61
C PHE A 450 -33.61 -4.15 14.93
N LEU A 451 -32.94 -3.00 14.87
CA LEU A 451 -32.55 -2.25 16.08
C LEU A 451 -33.77 -1.66 16.81
N LYS A 452 -34.82 -1.28 16.07
CA LYS A 452 -36.10 -0.89 16.66
C LYS A 452 -36.77 -2.08 17.38
N ALA A 453 -36.72 -3.30 16.84
CA ALA A 453 -37.20 -4.50 17.52
C ALA A 453 -36.41 -4.77 18.80
N LEU A 454 -35.09 -4.54 18.81
CA LEU A 454 -34.31 -4.60 20.04
C LEU A 454 -34.64 -3.47 21.03
N LYS A 455 -35.10 -2.30 20.52
CA LYS A 455 -35.55 -1.19 21.36
C LYS A 455 -36.78 -1.54 22.17
N VAL A 456 -37.69 -2.35 21.62
CA VAL A 456 -38.87 -2.84 22.36
C VAL A 456 -38.47 -3.71 23.57
N LEU A 457 -37.33 -4.38 23.50
CA LEU A 457 -36.78 -5.11 24.66
C LEU A 457 -36.25 -4.17 25.74
N ASN A 458 -36.21 -2.86 25.46
CA ASN A 458 -35.73 -1.84 26.39
C ASN A 458 -36.81 -1.47 27.41
N LEU A 459 -36.42 -1.45 28.67
CA LEU A 459 -37.29 -1.12 29.80
C LEU A 459 -38.02 0.25 29.67
N ASN A 460 -37.39 1.24 29.02
CA ASN A 460 -38.00 2.57 28.84
C ASN A 460 -39.27 2.52 27.97
N ALA A 461 -39.28 1.73 26.89
CA ALA A 461 -40.48 1.57 26.07
C ALA A 461 -41.62 0.89 26.89
N VAL A 462 -41.25 -0.01 27.80
CA VAL A 462 -42.19 -0.66 28.72
C VAL A 462 -42.69 0.33 29.77
N ILE A 463 -41.80 1.18 30.31
CA ILE A 463 -42.13 2.19 31.33
C ILE A 463 -42.95 3.34 30.72
N ASP A 464 -42.59 3.83 29.53
CA ASP A 464 -43.31 4.92 28.86
C ASP A 464 -44.74 4.47 28.45
N ALA A 465 -44.90 3.23 28.04
CA ALA A 465 -46.22 2.65 27.74
C ALA A 465 -47.14 2.51 28.99
N VAL A 466 -46.54 2.44 30.19
CA VAL A 466 -47.27 2.34 31.45
C VAL A 466 -47.48 3.75 32.08
N ASN A 467 -46.60 4.71 31.79
CA ASN A 467 -46.55 6.04 32.43
C ASN A 467 -47.14 7.20 31.57
N ASP A 468 -48.19 7.00 30.83
CA ASP A 468 -48.83 8.05 30.00
C ASP A 468 -49.29 9.31 30.78
N GLN A 469 -48.92 9.44 32.04
CA GLN A 469 -49.32 10.54 32.96
C GLN A 469 -48.25 11.17 33.84
N SER A 470 -46.98 10.91 33.74
CA SER A 470 -46.01 11.59 34.62
C SER A 470 -44.94 12.38 33.91
N ASN A 471 -45.00 13.70 34.05
CA ASN A 471 -43.94 14.68 33.79
C ASN A 471 -42.74 14.44 34.74
N SER A 472 -41.85 13.49 34.45
CA SER A 472 -40.59 13.40 35.15
C SER A 472 -39.44 13.83 34.22
N GLU A 473 -38.55 14.64 34.74
CA GLU A 473 -37.42 15.26 34.04
C GLU A 473 -36.53 14.18 33.37
N LYS A 474 -36.28 14.43 32.10
CA LYS A 474 -35.72 13.51 31.08
C LYS A 474 -34.17 13.39 31.10
N ASN A 475 -33.54 12.99 32.17
CA ASN A 475 -32.07 12.95 32.19
C ASN A 475 -31.41 11.61 32.55
N ASP A 476 -32.14 10.51 32.65
CA ASP A 476 -31.51 9.23 33.01
C ASP A 476 -31.25 8.34 31.78
N VAL A 477 -29.95 8.21 31.45
CA VAL A 477 -29.46 7.19 30.54
C VAL A 477 -29.74 5.83 31.15
N LEU A 478 -30.53 4.98 30.49
CA LEU A 478 -30.81 3.64 30.99
C LEU A 478 -29.54 2.79 30.95
N LYS A 479 -29.13 2.27 32.11
CA LYS A 479 -28.05 1.31 32.23
C LYS A 479 -28.60 -0.11 32.36
N ILE A 480 -28.27 -0.99 31.40
CA ILE A 480 -28.49 -2.43 31.50
C ILE A 480 -27.18 -3.07 31.92
N ASN A 481 -27.17 -3.70 33.12
CA ASN A 481 -25.96 -4.32 33.64
C ASN A 481 -25.55 -5.55 32.84
N ARG A 482 -26.54 -6.34 32.37
CA ARG A 482 -26.32 -7.54 31.57
C ARG A 482 -27.50 -7.81 30.65
N ALA A 483 -27.19 -8.17 29.42
CA ALA A 483 -28.15 -8.74 28.48
C ALA A 483 -27.56 -10.03 27.90
N SER A 484 -28.33 -11.12 27.89
CA SER A 484 -27.88 -12.39 27.30
C SER A 484 -29.05 -13.17 26.72
N GLY A 485 -28.81 -13.90 25.64
CA GLY A 485 -29.84 -14.72 25.02
C GLY A 485 -29.47 -15.14 23.62
N LYS A 486 -30.42 -15.82 23.00
CA LYS A 486 -30.31 -16.30 21.62
C LYS A 486 -31.49 -15.86 20.80
N ILE A 487 -31.22 -15.41 19.58
CA ILE A 487 -32.22 -15.04 18.57
C ILE A 487 -31.94 -15.89 17.34
N VAL A 488 -32.99 -16.49 16.78
CA VAL A 488 -32.96 -17.18 15.50
C VAL A 488 -33.84 -16.41 14.52
N LEU A 489 -33.25 -16.03 13.39
CA LEU A 489 -33.86 -15.20 12.37
C LEU A 489 -34.12 -16.05 11.12
N SER A 490 -35.36 -16.10 10.70
CA SER A 490 -35.78 -16.80 9.48
C SER A 490 -36.35 -15.81 8.46
N GLU A 491 -36.72 -16.30 7.29
CA GLU A 491 -37.35 -15.49 6.23
C GLU A 491 -38.58 -14.74 6.71
N SER A 492 -39.42 -15.36 7.55
CA SER A 492 -40.72 -14.80 7.98
C SER A 492 -40.71 -14.18 9.37
N ARG A 493 -39.76 -14.53 10.22
CA ARG A 493 -39.73 -14.07 11.63
C ARG A 493 -38.36 -14.17 12.29
N GLY A 494 -38.20 -13.38 13.36
CA GLY A 494 -37.20 -13.61 14.39
C GLY A 494 -37.84 -14.21 15.63
N PHE A 495 -37.29 -15.31 16.16
CA PHE A 495 -37.83 -15.90 17.36
C PHE A 495 -36.76 -16.13 18.42
N ILE A 496 -37.19 -16.19 19.65
CA ILE A 496 -36.35 -16.35 20.84
C ILE A 496 -36.50 -17.81 21.32
N PRO A 497 -35.54 -18.72 20.93
CA PRO A 497 -35.65 -20.15 21.28
C PRO A 497 -35.43 -20.40 22.79
N GLU A 498 -34.61 -19.56 23.40
CA GLU A 498 -34.34 -19.54 24.85
C GLU A 498 -34.52 -18.12 25.32
N SER A 499 -35.16 -17.92 26.49
CA SER A 499 -35.48 -16.55 26.91
C SER A 499 -34.28 -15.64 26.96
N ILE A 500 -34.43 -14.43 26.38
CA ILE A 500 -33.47 -13.35 26.57
C ILE A 500 -33.61 -12.79 27.97
N ILE A 501 -32.50 -12.70 28.70
CA ILE A 501 -32.45 -12.18 30.06
C ILE A 501 -31.81 -10.81 30.03
N LEU A 502 -32.52 -9.79 30.54
CA LEU A 502 -32.01 -8.45 30.79
C LEU A 502 -31.97 -8.17 32.28
N GLU A 503 -30.84 -7.70 32.77
CA GLU A 503 -30.63 -7.37 34.18
C GLU A 503 -30.29 -5.89 34.32
N THR A 504 -31.06 -5.17 35.08
CA THR A 504 -30.78 -3.80 35.54
C THR A 504 -30.52 -3.80 37.05
N ASN A 505 -30.23 -2.65 37.61
CA ASN A 505 -30.17 -2.54 39.09
C ASN A 505 -31.52 -2.83 39.74
N GLU A 506 -32.60 -2.48 39.05
CA GLU A 506 -33.98 -2.44 39.58
C GLU A 506 -34.78 -3.69 39.25
N ALA A 507 -34.46 -4.35 38.12
CA ALA A 507 -35.27 -5.46 37.62
C ALA A 507 -34.43 -6.54 36.91
N SER A 508 -34.97 -7.74 36.86
CA SER A 508 -34.57 -8.80 35.93
C SER A 508 -35.76 -9.11 35.03
N MET A 509 -35.53 -9.05 33.71
CA MET A 509 -36.54 -9.26 32.69
C MET A 509 -36.23 -10.51 31.87
N LYS A 510 -37.26 -11.27 31.55
CA LYS A 510 -37.15 -12.49 30.77
C LYS A 510 -38.10 -12.41 29.58
N TRP A 511 -37.52 -12.30 28.37
CA TRP A 511 -38.23 -12.19 27.14
C TRP A 511 -38.30 -13.52 26.39
N SER A 512 -39.45 -13.83 25.81
CA SER A 512 -39.67 -14.99 24.91
C SER A 512 -40.70 -14.65 23.86
N GLY A 513 -40.79 -15.46 22.79
CA GLY A 513 -41.74 -15.25 21.71
C GLY A 513 -41.09 -14.98 20.37
N ASP A 514 -41.79 -14.29 19.50
CA ASP A 514 -41.35 -14.00 18.14
C ASP A 514 -41.74 -12.61 17.66
N VAL A 515 -41.03 -12.13 16.62
CA VAL A 515 -41.33 -10.91 15.87
C VAL A 515 -41.48 -11.29 14.41
N LEU A 516 -42.66 -11.03 13.81
CA LEU A 516 -42.92 -11.33 12.42
C LEU A 516 -42.35 -10.26 11.51
N LYS A 517 -41.87 -10.67 10.33
CA LYS A 517 -41.44 -9.77 9.28
C LYS A 517 -42.64 -9.36 8.39
N ASN A 518 -42.60 -8.13 7.90
CA ASN A 518 -43.53 -7.66 6.86
C ASN A 518 -43.11 -8.21 5.48
N LYS A 519 -43.89 -7.85 4.44
CA LYS A 519 -43.62 -8.28 3.06
C LYS A 519 -42.30 -7.73 2.48
N GLN A 520 -41.75 -6.70 3.08
CA GLN A 520 -40.47 -6.10 2.73
C GLN A 520 -39.28 -6.79 3.41
N GLY A 521 -39.52 -7.79 4.28
CA GLY A 521 -38.50 -8.49 5.05
C GLY A 521 -38.03 -7.75 6.30
N GLU A 522 -38.74 -6.74 6.75
CA GLU A 522 -38.44 -5.94 7.94
C GLU A 522 -39.20 -6.47 9.15
N MET A 523 -38.57 -6.44 10.35
CA MET A 523 -39.24 -6.80 11.61
C MET A 523 -40.37 -5.82 11.90
N ASN A 524 -41.57 -6.31 12.12
CA ASN A 524 -42.75 -5.47 12.23
C ASN A 524 -43.71 -5.87 13.35
N GLU A 525 -44.33 -7.04 13.34
CA GLU A 525 -45.38 -7.46 14.28
C GLU A 525 -44.78 -8.19 15.48
N LEU A 526 -45.12 -7.73 16.69
CA LEU A 526 -44.64 -8.26 17.95
C LEU A 526 -45.60 -9.34 18.49
N ARG A 527 -45.02 -10.45 18.94
CA ARG A 527 -45.68 -11.53 19.66
C ARG A 527 -44.77 -12.01 20.78
N LEU A 528 -44.56 -11.16 21.77
CA LEU A 528 -43.59 -11.41 22.82
C LEU A 528 -44.27 -11.58 24.18
N ASN A 529 -43.62 -12.34 25.05
CA ASN A 529 -43.97 -12.44 26.45
C ASN A 529 -42.80 -11.88 27.28
N LEU A 530 -43.11 -11.08 28.27
CA LEU A 530 -42.18 -10.50 29.22
C LEU A 530 -42.53 -10.95 30.65
N GLY A 531 -41.64 -11.69 31.29
CA GLY A 531 -41.66 -11.89 32.75
C GLY A 531 -40.70 -10.88 33.39
N MET A 532 -41.20 -10.07 34.31
CA MET A 532 -40.44 -9.07 35.02
C MET A 532 -40.39 -9.40 36.50
N ARG A 533 -39.18 -9.54 37.05
CA ARG A 533 -38.95 -9.66 38.50
C ARG A 533 -38.27 -8.41 39.00
N LEU A 534 -38.92 -7.72 39.95
CA LEU A 534 -38.41 -6.51 40.56
C LEU A 534 -37.43 -6.83 41.67
N LYS A 535 -36.31 -6.11 41.73
CA LYS A 535 -35.37 -6.12 42.84
C LYS A 535 -35.80 -5.01 43.80
N ILE A 536 -36.42 -5.41 44.90
CA ILE A 536 -36.98 -4.44 45.85
C ILE A 536 -35.84 -3.73 46.59
N SER A 537 -35.71 -2.44 46.39
CA SER A 537 -34.92 -1.54 47.24
C SER A 537 -35.82 -0.39 47.73
N GLU A 538 -35.57 0.08 48.92
CA GLU A 538 -36.43 0.95 49.73
C GLU A 538 -36.87 2.30 49.11
N ASN A 539 -36.49 2.63 47.86
CA ASN A 539 -36.65 3.94 47.26
C ASN A 539 -37.21 3.96 45.82
N ILE A 540 -38.27 3.15 45.52
CA ILE A 540 -38.72 3.13 44.13
C ILE A 540 -40.22 3.42 44.01
N PRO A 541 -40.64 4.72 43.92
CA PRO A 541 -42.06 5.11 43.82
C PRO A 541 -42.75 4.66 42.52
N TRP A 542 -42.02 4.46 41.39
CA TRP A 542 -42.61 4.14 40.10
C TRP A 542 -43.03 2.69 39.94
N TYR A 543 -42.44 1.77 40.67
CA TYR A 543 -42.89 0.37 40.68
C TYR A 543 -44.30 0.22 41.30
N ALA A 544 -44.65 1.09 42.21
CA ALA A 544 -45.99 1.10 42.77
C ALA A 544 -47.05 1.43 41.69
N ALA A 545 -46.72 2.21 40.65
CA ALA A 545 -47.62 2.49 39.52
C ALA A 545 -47.78 1.26 38.59
N ILE A 546 -46.73 0.48 38.37
CA ILE A 546 -46.79 -0.74 37.54
C ILE A 546 -47.55 -1.86 38.25
N ILE A 547 -47.33 -2.02 39.57
CA ILE A 547 -48.00 -3.03 40.38
C ILE A 547 -49.44 -2.63 40.73
N GLY A 548 -49.70 -1.32 40.79
CA GLY A 548 -50.91 -0.74 41.31
C GLY A 548 -51.89 -0.18 40.27
N GLY A 549 -52.35 -0.92 39.30
CA GLY A 549 -53.70 -0.62 38.75
C GLY A 549 -54.79 -0.62 39.84
N ILE A 550 -54.43 -0.56 41.13
CA ILE A 550 -55.21 -0.45 42.32
C ILE A 550 -54.88 0.89 43.01
N PRO A 551 -55.81 1.61 43.59
CA PRO A 551 -55.52 2.83 44.31
C PRO A 551 -54.80 2.54 45.60
N ALA A 552 -53.53 2.22 45.57
CA ALA A 552 -52.64 1.98 46.71
C ALA A 552 -51.96 3.24 47.25
N LEU A 553 -52.57 4.39 47.03
CA LEU A 553 -52.05 5.67 47.52
C LEU A 553 -52.58 6.02 48.95
N ALA A 554 -53.27 5.10 49.58
CA ALA A 554 -53.71 5.36 50.97
C ALA A 554 -53.20 4.28 51.90
N GLY A 555 -51.89 4.33 52.24
CA GLY A 555 -51.40 3.52 53.30
C GLY A 555 -50.03 2.88 53.07
N GLY A 556 -49.00 3.60 53.36
CA GLY A 556 -47.59 3.11 53.35
C GLY A 556 -47.27 2.03 54.40
N ILE A 557 -48.24 1.24 54.85
CA ILE A 557 -48.09 0.24 55.90
C ILE A 557 -48.31 -1.20 55.44
N VAL A 558 -48.84 -1.42 54.26
CA VAL A 558 -49.21 -2.77 53.81
C VAL A 558 -48.06 -3.52 53.11
N PHE A 559 -47.03 -2.80 52.66
CA PHE A 559 -45.94 -3.44 51.91
C PHE A 559 -44.92 -4.20 52.74
N GLU A 560 -44.67 -3.83 54.01
CA GLU A 560 -43.70 -4.54 54.83
C GLU A 560 -44.14 -5.95 55.28
N ASN A 561 -45.43 -6.20 55.40
CA ASN A 561 -45.92 -7.46 55.95
C ASN A 561 -46.31 -8.54 54.89
N ILE A 562 -46.32 -8.19 53.61
CA ILE A 562 -46.68 -9.14 52.54
C ILE A 562 -45.42 -9.81 51.95
N PHE A 563 -44.24 -9.22 52.15
CA PHE A 563 -43.04 -9.67 51.48
C PHE A 563 -42.02 -10.43 52.36
N GLU A 564 -42.26 -10.54 53.67
CA GLU A 564 -41.29 -11.21 54.59
C GLU A 564 -41.34 -12.73 54.55
N ASP A 565 -42.45 -13.39 54.14
CA ASP A 565 -42.59 -14.85 54.27
C ASP A 565 -42.75 -15.66 52.98
N THR A 566 -42.75 -15.02 51.80
CA THR A 566 -42.94 -15.74 50.49
C THR A 566 -42.08 -15.16 49.37
N LEU A 567 -40.80 -14.94 49.61
CA LEU A 567 -39.90 -14.23 48.67
C LEU A 567 -39.56 -14.98 47.37
N ASP A 568 -39.94 -16.23 47.20
CA ASP A 568 -39.53 -17.02 46.06
C ASP A 568 -40.55 -17.14 44.90
N ASP A 569 -41.84 -16.90 45.11
CA ASP A 569 -42.87 -17.15 44.07
C ASP A 569 -43.76 -15.95 43.66
N VAL A 570 -43.78 -14.84 44.40
CA VAL A 570 -44.81 -13.79 44.26
C VAL A 570 -44.34 -12.53 43.50
N SER A 571 -43.12 -12.43 43.06
CA SER A 571 -42.57 -11.17 42.50
C SER A 571 -42.39 -11.10 40.99
N THR A 572 -42.91 -12.07 40.22
CA THR A 572 -42.83 -12.03 38.75
C THR A 572 -44.12 -11.50 38.18
N ILE A 573 -44.07 -10.37 37.50
CA ILE A 573 -45.20 -9.79 36.75
C ILE A 573 -45.05 -10.22 35.30
N ASN A 574 -46.08 -10.76 34.71
CA ASN A 574 -46.08 -11.23 33.34
C ASN A 574 -46.86 -10.29 32.43
N PHE A 575 -46.28 -9.99 31.26
CA PHE A 575 -46.89 -9.16 30.23
C PHE A 575 -46.88 -9.87 28.89
N LYS A 576 -47.88 -9.59 28.07
CA LYS A 576 -47.90 -9.87 26.65
C LYS A 576 -47.59 -8.59 25.91
N VAL A 577 -46.66 -8.64 24.94
CA VAL A 577 -46.32 -7.48 24.11
C VAL A 577 -46.73 -7.79 22.68
N GLU A 578 -47.68 -7.02 22.19
CA GLU A 578 -48.29 -7.14 20.86
C GLU A 578 -48.23 -5.80 20.13
N GLY A 579 -48.68 -5.75 18.89
CA GLY A 579 -48.67 -4.53 18.08
C GLY A 579 -47.50 -4.52 17.09
N THR A 580 -47.03 -3.34 16.76
CA THR A 580 -45.87 -3.18 15.86
C THR A 580 -44.63 -2.75 16.61
N VAL A 581 -43.49 -2.88 15.96
CA VAL A 581 -42.18 -2.42 16.52
C VAL A 581 -42.22 -0.90 16.79
N ASP A 582 -42.96 -0.13 16.00
CA ASP A 582 -43.11 1.32 16.16
C ASP A 582 -44.23 1.70 17.17
N ASP A 583 -45.19 0.81 17.40
CA ASP A 583 -46.33 1.05 18.33
C ASP A 583 -46.60 -0.23 19.15
N PRO A 584 -45.75 -0.56 20.15
CA PRO A 584 -45.90 -1.73 20.99
C PRO A 584 -47.02 -1.54 22.04
N ASN A 585 -47.88 -2.53 22.17
CA ASN A 585 -48.94 -2.59 23.19
C ASN A 585 -48.57 -3.61 24.27
N LEU A 586 -48.54 -3.16 25.52
CA LEU A 586 -48.17 -3.96 26.68
C LEU A 586 -49.44 -4.35 27.47
N ILE A 587 -49.73 -5.64 27.52
CA ILE A 587 -50.91 -6.20 28.20
C ILE A 587 -50.41 -7.01 29.40
N ARG A 588 -50.79 -6.62 30.60
CA ARG A 588 -50.49 -7.36 31.79
C ARG A 588 -51.29 -8.68 31.85
N LEU A 589 -50.61 -9.76 32.13
CA LEU A 589 -51.22 -11.08 32.40
C LEU A 589 -51.18 -11.27 33.91
N ASP A 590 -52.33 -11.39 34.52
CA ASP A 590 -52.46 -11.58 35.97
C ASP A 590 -51.97 -12.94 36.43
#